data_1b6690fec41fd8f64ae34d6289a5f43f
#
_entry.id   1b6690fec41fd8f64ae34d6289a5f43f
#
_cell.length_a   1.000
_cell.length_b   1.000
_cell.length_c   1.000
_cell.angle_alpha   90.00
_cell.angle_beta   90.00
_cell.angle_gamma   90.00
#
_symmetry.space_group_name_H-M   'P 1'
#
loop_
_entity.id
_entity.type
_entity.pdbx_description
1 polymer ?
#
loop_
_entity_poly.entity_id
_entity_poly.type
_entity_poly.pdbx_seq_one_letter_code
_entity_poly.pdbx_strand_id
1 'polypeptide(L)'
;RLPKKVYKKLHEVMEEGKVTVDGITHKMPDPYIVIATQNPVGSIGTQMLPESQMDRFIVRLTMGYPNLESEVAMLKSKQNLVPVDNVRPVVSAEDILQARKVVENIYVSDQVFQYIVMLANATRNNEYIKLGLSPRGTIALLRMTKATALLKGRDYVIPDDVIYSFKDVVLHRLVFNSKAKINGFTGEQILKGVISSVQVPRVSK
;
A
#
# COMPACT_ATOMS: atom_id res chain seq x y z
N ARG A 1 -11.86 -0.92 -20.02
CA ARG A 1 -11.78 0.51 -19.64
C ARG A 1 -12.97 0.82 -18.75
N LEU A 2 -12.75 1.07 -17.46
CA LEU A 2 -13.83 1.50 -16.59
C LEU A 2 -14.31 2.90 -17.03
N PRO A 3 -15.62 3.12 -17.20
CA PRO A 3 -16.14 4.44 -17.55
C PRO A 3 -15.76 5.50 -16.51
N LYS A 4 -15.56 6.76 -16.92
CA LYS A 4 -15.23 7.87 -16.02
C LYS A 4 -16.16 7.98 -14.79
N LYS A 5 -17.46 7.65 -14.97
CA LYS A 5 -18.44 7.60 -13.88
C LYS A 5 -18.09 6.58 -12.79
N VAL A 6 -17.50 5.42 -13.15
CA VAL A 6 -17.09 4.38 -12.19
C VAL A 6 -15.90 4.84 -11.37
N TYR A 7 -14.93 5.52 -11.98
CA TYR A 7 -13.81 6.10 -11.26
C TYR A 7 -14.26 7.13 -10.21
N LYS A 8 -15.25 7.98 -10.54
CA LYS A 8 -15.80 8.95 -9.58
C LYS A 8 -16.44 8.25 -8.39
N LYS A 9 -17.23 7.21 -8.64
CA LYS A 9 -17.89 6.40 -7.58
C LYS A 9 -16.86 5.65 -6.72
N LEU A 10 -15.81 5.11 -7.32
CA LEU A 10 -14.71 4.49 -6.57
C LEU A 10 -14.03 5.49 -5.64
N HIS A 11 -13.86 6.72 -6.09
CA HIS A 11 -13.32 7.81 -5.29
C HIS A 11 -14.21 8.11 -4.06
N GLU A 12 -15.53 8.23 -4.25
CA GLU A 12 -16.48 8.45 -3.15
C GLU A 12 -16.39 7.31 -2.12
N VAL A 13 -16.36 6.05 -2.59
CA VAL A 13 -16.20 4.88 -1.71
C VAL A 13 -14.90 4.96 -0.91
N MET A 14 -13.77 5.21 -1.57
CA MET A 14 -12.45 5.16 -0.92
C MET A 14 -12.23 6.31 0.09
N GLU A 15 -12.80 7.48 -0.14
CA GLU A 15 -12.56 8.67 0.69
C GLU A 15 -13.69 8.94 1.68
N GLU A 16 -14.92 8.77 1.23
CA GLU A 16 -16.08 9.19 2.00
C GLU A 16 -16.82 8.00 2.65
N GLY A 17 -16.44 6.76 2.32
CA GLY A 17 -17.12 5.56 2.82
C GLY A 17 -18.57 5.47 2.40
N LYS A 18 -18.93 6.12 1.30
CA LYS A 18 -20.30 6.14 0.74
C LYS A 18 -20.26 6.15 -0.78
N VAL A 19 -21.37 5.80 -1.41
CA VAL A 19 -21.54 5.87 -2.86
C VAL A 19 -22.94 6.38 -3.20
N THR A 20 -23.02 7.33 -4.13
CA THR A 20 -24.31 7.82 -4.62
C THR A 20 -24.67 7.14 -5.94
N VAL A 21 -25.79 6.43 -5.96
CA VAL A 21 -26.34 5.76 -7.15
C VAL A 21 -27.76 6.26 -7.37
N ASP A 22 -28.04 6.76 -8.55
CA ASP A 22 -29.37 7.28 -8.96
C ASP A 22 -29.99 8.26 -7.96
N GLY A 23 -29.14 9.18 -7.43
CA GLY A 23 -29.56 10.20 -6.47
C GLY A 23 -29.67 9.72 -5.02
N ILE A 24 -29.50 8.43 -4.75
CA ILE A 24 -29.56 7.85 -3.40
C ILE A 24 -28.13 7.58 -2.91
N THR A 25 -27.80 8.09 -1.74
CA THR A 25 -26.49 7.86 -1.10
C THR A 25 -26.55 6.65 -0.18
N HIS A 26 -25.72 5.65 -0.49
CA HIS A 26 -25.54 4.44 0.30
C HIS A 26 -24.25 4.54 1.09
N LYS A 27 -24.31 4.34 2.40
CA LYS A 27 -23.14 4.22 3.27
C LYS A 27 -22.55 2.82 3.11
N MET A 28 -21.22 2.73 3.00
CA MET A 28 -20.54 1.44 2.98
C MET A 28 -20.61 0.78 4.36
N PRO A 29 -20.76 -0.57 4.44
CA PRO A 29 -20.64 -1.27 5.70
C PRO A 29 -19.23 -1.10 6.28
N ASP A 30 -19.09 -1.17 7.60
CA ASP A 30 -17.78 -1.11 8.25
C ASP A 30 -17.48 -2.47 8.92
N PRO A 31 -16.33 -3.09 8.70
CA PRO A 31 -15.21 -2.61 7.85
C PRO A 31 -15.44 -2.88 6.36
N TYR A 32 -14.94 -2.02 5.49
CA TYR A 32 -14.82 -2.30 4.07
C TYR A 32 -13.38 -2.14 3.59
N ILE A 33 -13.02 -2.87 2.54
CA ILE A 33 -11.69 -2.85 1.92
C ILE A 33 -11.85 -2.76 0.41
N VAL A 34 -11.09 -1.89 -0.22
CA VAL A 34 -11.04 -1.79 -1.69
C VAL A 34 -9.77 -2.49 -2.18
N ILE A 35 -9.95 -3.55 -2.94
CA ILE A 35 -8.85 -4.28 -3.58
C ILE A 35 -8.98 -4.10 -5.09
N ALA A 36 -7.89 -3.68 -5.73
CA ALA A 36 -7.81 -3.54 -7.19
C ALA A 36 -6.65 -4.35 -7.73
N THR A 37 -6.84 -4.95 -8.90
CA THR A 37 -5.78 -5.67 -9.61
C THR A 37 -5.45 -4.93 -10.93
N GLN A 38 -4.17 -4.91 -11.27
CA GLN A 38 -3.68 -4.42 -12.56
C GLN A 38 -2.78 -5.48 -13.17
N ASN A 39 -2.94 -5.73 -14.46
CA ASN A 39 -1.97 -6.53 -15.21
C ASN A 39 -0.90 -5.58 -15.78
N PRO A 40 0.37 -5.67 -15.35
CA PRO A 40 1.45 -4.79 -15.84
C PRO A 40 1.87 -5.08 -17.28
N VAL A 41 1.63 -6.30 -17.75
CA VAL A 41 1.99 -6.72 -19.13
C VAL A 41 0.85 -6.32 -20.05
N GLY A 42 1.11 -5.35 -20.92
CA GLY A 42 0.20 -4.68 -21.83
C GLY A 42 -0.84 -5.56 -22.49
N SER A 43 -1.99 -5.69 -21.88
CA SER A 43 -3.19 -6.04 -22.64
C SER A 43 -3.61 -4.80 -23.42
N ILE A 44 -3.62 -4.92 -24.73
CA ILE A 44 -4.13 -3.89 -25.65
C ILE A 44 -5.52 -3.46 -25.16
N GLY A 45 -5.62 -2.21 -24.66
CA GLY A 45 -6.88 -1.64 -24.16
C GLY A 45 -7.02 -1.41 -22.65
N THR A 46 -6.10 -1.87 -21.80
CA THR A 46 -6.12 -1.52 -20.37
C THR A 46 -5.32 -0.24 -20.09
N GLN A 47 -6.01 0.79 -19.62
CA GLN A 47 -5.36 2.02 -19.19
C GLN A 47 -4.92 1.85 -17.73
N MET A 48 -3.65 2.12 -17.46
CA MET A 48 -3.13 2.21 -16.09
C MET A 48 -3.95 3.23 -15.28
N LEU A 49 -4.13 2.97 -13.99
CA LEU A 49 -4.74 3.95 -13.10
C LEU A 49 -3.88 5.22 -13.10
N PRO A 50 -4.50 6.42 -13.21
CA PRO A 50 -3.78 7.68 -13.04
C PRO A 50 -3.06 7.74 -11.69
N GLU A 51 -1.92 8.43 -11.64
CA GLU A 51 -1.09 8.59 -10.42
C GLU A 51 -1.91 9.13 -9.24
N SER A 52 -2.79 10.09 -9.48
CA SER A 52 -3.68 10.66 -8.46
C SER A 52 -4.69 9.67 -7.87
N GLN A 53 -4.98 8.58 -8.58
CA GLN A 53 -5.83 7.50 -8.07
C GLN A 53 -5.00 6.42 -7.39
N MET A 54 -3.79 6.16 -7.87
CA MET A 54 -2.86 5.24 -7.23
C MET A 54 -2.46 5.71 -5.83
N ASP A 55 -2.31 7.02 -5.61
CA ASP A 55 -2.00 7.61 -4.29
C ASP A 55 -3.05 7.32 -3.21
N ARG A 56 -4.26 6.89 -3.59
CA ARG A 56 -5.35 6.55 -2.66
C ARG A 56 -5.25 5.14 -2.08
N PHE A 57 -4.60 4.21 -2.79
CA PHE A 57 -4.37 2.86 -2.29
C PHE A 57 -3.25 2.88 -1.25
N ILE A 58 -3.50 2.28 -0.08
CA ILE A 58 -2.54 2.33 1.03
C ILE A 58 -1.25 1.59 0.69
N VAL A 59 -1.34 0.44 0.02
CA VAL A 59 -0.21 -0.39 -0.40
C VAL A 59 -0.38 -0.86 -1.84
N ARG A 60 0.74 -1.15 -2.49
CA ARG A 60 0.81 -1.86 -3.76
C ARG A 60 1.72 -3.07 -3.60
N LEU A 61 1.18 -4.25 -3.87
CA LEU A 61 1.89 -5.51 -3.82
C LEU A 61 2.11 -6.07 -5.22
N THR A 62 3.18 -6.81 -5.40
CA THR A 62 3.45 -7.58 -6.62
C THR A 62 3.41 -9.05 -6.26
N MET A 63 2.52 -9.81 -6.92
CA MET A 63 2.34 -11.25 -6.64
C MET A 63 3.50 -12.10 -7.15
N GLY A 64 4.13 -11.71 -8.26
CA GLY A 64 5.14 -12.53 -8.94
C GLY A 64 4.57 -13.83 -9.51
N TYR A 65 5.46 -14.75 -9.84
CA TYR A 65 5.10 -16.11 -10.21
C TYR A 65 5.18 -17.05 -9.00
N PRO A 66 4.35 -18.12 -8.95
CA PRO A 66 4.47 -19.13 -7.92
C PRO A 66 5.82 -19.84 -8.04
N ASN A 67 6.31 -20.41 -6.95
CA ASN A 67 7.44 -21.33 -7.01
C ASN A 67 7.02 -22.66 -7.64
N LEU A 68 7.99 -23.49 -8.03
CA LEU A 68 7.75 -24.77 -8.74
C LEU A 68 6.76 -25.68 -7.98
N GLU A 69 6.93 -25.80 -6.67
CA GLU A 69 6.07 -26.66 -5.85
C GLU A 69 4.62 -26.15 -5.80
N SER A 70 4.44 -24.85 -5.64
CA SER A 70 3.12 -24.21 -5.67
C SER A 70 2.45 -24.34 -7.03
N GLU A 71 3.22 -24.23 -8.13
CA GLU A 71 2.70 -24.37 -9.48
C GLU A 71 2.26 -25.82 -9.76
N VAL A 72 3.04 -26.81 -9.33
CA VAL A 72 2.66 -28.23 -9.38
C VAL A 72 1.41 -28.50 -8.54
N ALA A 73 1.33 -27.94 -7.34
CA ALA A 73 0.15 -28.07 -6.49
C ALA A 73 -1.10 -27.45 -7.14
N MET A 74 -0.96 -26.29 -7.79
CA MET A 74 -2.02 -25.64 -8.54
C MET A 74 -2.52 -26.52 -9.71
N LEU A 75 -1.62 -27.15 -10.47
CA LEU A 75 -2.01 -28.05 -11.55
C LEU A 75 -2.76 -29.28 -11.01
N LYS A 76 -2.29 -29.86 -9.91
CA LYS A 76 -2.97 -31.00 -9.25
C LYS A 76 -4.35 -30.60 -8.72
N SER A 77 -4.49 -29.42 -8.11
CA SER A 77 -5.76 -28.94 -7.59
C SER A 77 -6.81 -28.66 -8.68
N LYS A 78 -6.36 -28.27 -9.87
CA LYS A 78 -7.24 -28.09 -11.05
C LYS A 78 -7.87 -29.40 -11.53
N GLN A 79 -7.20 -30.54 -11.34
CA GLN A 79 -7.79 -31.83 -11.65
C GLN A 79 -8.90 -32.24 -10.67
N ASN A 80 -8.85 -31.76 -9.43
CA ASN A 80 -9.76 -32.16 -8.35
C ASN A 80 -10.75 -31.05 -7.93
N LEU A 81 -10.90 -29.95 -8.73
CA LEU A 81 -11.81 -28.83 -8.45
C LEU A 81 -11.93 -28.54 -6.93
N VAL A 82 -10.91 -27.90 -6.34
CA VAL A 82 -11.10 -27.35 -4.98
C VAL A 82 -11.91 -26.06 -5.11
N PRO A 83 -13.21 -26.10 -4.80
CA PRO A 83 -14.05 -24.91 -4.95
C PRO A 83 -13.60 -23.82 -3.98
N VAL A 84 -13.70 -22.57 -4.40
CA VAL A 84 -13.54 -21.39 -3.53
C VAL A 84 -14.49 -21.49 -2.32
N ASP A 85 -15.58 -22.23 -2.47
CA ASP A 85 -16.58 -22.51 -1.43
C ASP A 85 -16.04 -23.22 -0.18
N ASN A 86 -14.83 -23.83 -0.25
CA ASN A 86 -14.16 -24.43 0.90
C ASN A 86 -13.34 -23.44 1.75
N VAL A 87 -13.25 -22.17 1.32
CA VAL A 87 -12.56 -21.13 2.10
C VAL A 87 -13.44 -20.74 3.29
N ARG A 88 -12.89 -20.90 4.50
CA ARG A 88 -13.58 -20.52 5.74
C ARG A 88 -13.08 -19.17 6.25
N PRO A 89 -13.96 -18.33 6.82
CA PRO A 89 -13.53 -17.13 7.51
C PRO A 89 -12.56 -17.47 8.65
N VAL A 90 -11.48 -16.71 8.78
CA VAL A 90 -10.48 -16.87 9.86
C VAL A 90 -10.57 -15.75 10.89
N VAL A 91 -11.23 -14.64 10.55
CA VAL A 91 -11.50 -13.51 11.44
C VAL A 91 -12.89 -12.95 11.13
N SER A 92 -13.53 -12.36 12.13
CA SER A 92 -14.81 -11.67 11.98
C SER A 92 -14.61 -10.19 11.62
N ALA A 93 -15.69 -9.52 11.19
CA ALA A 93 -15.71 -8.08 11.00
C ALA A 93 -15.39 -7.34 12.31
N GLU A 94 -15.90 -7.84 13.43
CA GLU A 94 -15.65 -7.26 14.76
C GLU A 94 -14.18 -7.35 15.15
N ASP A 95 -13.50 -8.46 14.88
CA ASP A 95 -12.07 -8.60 15.14
C ASP A 95 -11.25 -7.55 14.38
N ILE A 96 -11.63 -7.25 13.12
CA ILE A 96 -10.98 -6.20 12.32
C ILE A 96 -11.23 -4.82 12.91
N LEU A 97 -12.45 -4.52 13.39
CA LEU A 97 -12.76 -3.25 14.02
C LEU A 97 -12.01 -3.05 15.34
N GLN A 98 -11.89 -4.12 16.13
CA GLN A 98 -11.08 -4.09 17.34
C GLN A 98 -9.60 -3.88 17.04
N ALA A 99 -9.04 -4.60 16.06
CA ALA A 99 -7.67 -4.41 15.61
C ALA A 99 -7.39 -2.98 15.15
N ARG A 100 -8.33 -2.33 14.42
CA ARG A 100 -8.21 -0.91 14.04
C ARG A 100 -8.08 0.00 15.25
N LYS A 101 -8.90 -0.18 16.30
CA LYS A 101 -8.83 0.61 17.54
C LYS A 101 -7.48 0.42 18.23
N VAL A 102 -6.96 -0.80 18.26
CA VAL A 102 -5.62 -1.07 18.83
C VAL A 102 -4.54 -0.35 18.02
N VAL A 103 -4.57 -0.43 16.70
CA VAL A 103 -3.61 0.26 15.80
C VAL A 103 -3.62 1.77 16.04
N GLU A 104 -4.78 2.39 16.26
CA GLU A 104 -4.88 3.84 16.54
C GLU A 104 -4.11 4.24 17.80
N ASN A 105 -4.04 3.36 18.81
CA ASN A 105 -3.39 3.59 20.10
C ASN A 105 -1.91 3.14 20.15
N ILE A 106 -1.37 2.54 19.09
CA ILE A 106 0.05 2.18 19.01
C ILE A 106 0.91 3.44 19.19
N TYR A 107 1.84 3.37 20.16
CA TYR A 107 2.73 4.48 20.47
C TYR A 107 3.76 4.73 19.37
N VAL A 108 4.01 5.99 19.08
CA VAL A 108 5.04 6.44 18.14
C VAL A 108 5.83 7.57 18.78
N SER A 109 7.14 7.40 18.92
CA SER A 109 8.00 8.45 19.48
C SER A 109 8.22 9.60 18.48
N ASP A 110 8.56 10.78 18.98
CA ASP A 110 8.86 11.96 18.16
C ASP A 110 10.00 11.68 17.18
N GLN A 111 11.00 10.90 17.58
CA GLN A 111 12.11 10.51 16.70
C GLN A 111 11.63 9.68 15.51
N VAL A 112 10.65 8.80 15.70
CA VAL A 112 10.07 8.01 14.59
C VAL A 112 9.18 8.88 13.70
N PHE A 113 8.40 9.82 14.25
CA PHE A 113 7.68 10.80 13.44
C PHE A 113 8.63 11.62 12.57
N GLN A 114 9.72 12.13 13.14
CA GLN A 114 10.75 12.87 12.41
C GLN A 114 11.38 12.01 11.33
N TYR A 115 11.71 10.74 11.61
CA TYR A 115 12.27 9.80 10.66
C TYR A 115 11.36 9.58 9.45
N ILE A 116 10.06 9.37 9.66
CA ILE A 116 9.07 9.24 8.59
C ILE A 116 9.06 10.50 7.71
N VAL A 117 9.07 11.69 8.32
CA VAL A 117 9.08 12.97 7.59
C VAL A 117 10.40 13.17 6.85
N MET A 118 11.54 12.81 7.43
CA MET A 118 12.85 12.88 6.77
C MET A 118 12.91 11.96 5.54
N LEU A 119 12.41 10.74 5.63
CA LEU A 119 12.29 9.83 4.49
C LEU A 119 11.38 10.40 3.40
N ALA A 120 10.23 10.97 3.77
CA ALA A 120 9.33 11.63 2.81
C ALA A 120 10.04 12.80 2.10
N ASN A 121 10.76 13.65 2.84
CA ASN A 121 11.52 14.75 2.29
C ASN A 121 12.68 14.29 1.40
N ALA A 122 13.37 13.20 1.77
CA ALA A 122 14.40 12.61 0.94
C ALA A 122 13.85 12.15 -0.42
N THR A 123 12.61 11.66 -0.49
CA THR A 123 11.97 11.35 -1.79
C THR A 123 11.69 12.62 -2.62
N ARG A 124 11.33 13.73 -1.98
CA ARG A 124 11.00 15.01 -2.65
C ARG A 124 12.23 15.74 -3.20
N ASN A 125 13.37 15.54 -2.56
CA ASN A 125 14.64 16.17 -2.91
C ASN A 125 15.61 15.23 -3.65
N ASN A 126 15.16 14.09 -4.14
CA ASN A 126 15.97 13.11 -4.84
C ASN A 126 16.11 13.47 -6.33
N GLU A 127 17.33 13.44 -6.85
CA GLU A 127 17.65 13.80 -8.25
C GLU A 127 17.00 12.90 -9.32
N TYR A 128 16.50 11.71 -8.96
CA TYR A 128 15.85 10.74 -9.87
C TYR A 128 14.33 10.76 -9.76
N ILE A 129 13.78 11.50 -8.79
CA ILE A 129 12.34 11.55 -8.51
C ILE A 129 11.80 12.91 -8.97
N LYS A 130 10.83 12.88 -9.89
CA LYS A 130 10.11 14.07 -10.35
C LYS A 130 9.01 14.50 -9.38
N LEU A 131 8.29 13.52 -8.80
CA LEU A 131 7.25 13.73 -7.81
C LEU A 131 7.50 12.78 -6.65
N GLY A 132 7.84 13.36 -5.48
CA GLY A 132 8.08 12.64 -4.24
C GLY A 132 6.80 12.32 -3.47
N LEU A 133 6.95 11.74 -2.31
CA LEU A 133 5.84 11.28 -1.46
C LEU A 133 4.95 12.44 -1.02
N SER A 134 3.66 12.34 -1.28
CA SER A 134 2.65 13.32 -0.85
C SER A 134 2.42 13.28 0.67
N PRO A 135 1.85 14.34 1.30
CA PRO A 135 1.43 14.29 2.70
C PRO A 135 0.46 13.12 2.99
N ARG A 136 -0.43 12.79 2.04
CA ARG A 136 -1.30 11.62 2.14
C ARG A 136 -0.49 10.32 2.21
N GLY A 137 0.54 10.18 1.38
CA GLY A 137 1.45 9.04 1.40
C GLY A 137 2.24 8.94 2.70
N THR A 138 2.64 10.09 3.29
CA THR A 138 3.31 10.11 4.61
C THR A 138 2.37 9.60 5.72
N ILE A 139 1.08 9.99 5.70
CA ILE A 139 0.07 9.48 6.64
C ILE A 139 -0.19 7.99 6.41
N ALA A 140 -0.23 7.53 5.15
CA ALA A 140 -0.39 6.12 4.83
C ALA A 140 0.79 5.29 5.36
N LEU A 141 2.02 5.81 5.23
CA LEU A 141 3.22 5.18 5.78
C LEU A 141 3.12 5.05 7.30
N LEU A 142 2.76 6.11 8.02
CA LEU A 142 2.55 6.06 9.48
C LEU A 142 1.52 4.99 9.87
N ARG A 143 0.36 4.96 9.20
CA ARG A 143 -0.70 3.98 9.48
C ARG A 143 -0.22 2.54 9.26
N MET A 144 0.48 2.29 8.15
CA MET A 144 1.00 0.96 7.84
C MET A 144 2.09 0.55 8.83
N THR A 145 2.94 1.48 9.25
CA THR A 145 3.99 1.26 10.26
C THR A 145 3.38 0.85 11.61
N LYS A 146 2.32 1.53 12.07
CA LYS A 146 1.59 1.15 13.30
C LYS A 146 0.98 -0.24 13.18
N ALA A 147 0.33 -0.55 12.05
CA ALA A 147 -0.21 -1.88 11.80
C ALA A 147 0.89 -2.97 11.79
N THR A 148 2.06 -2.66 11.23
CA THR A 148 3.23 -3.56 11.24
C THR A 148 3.71 -3.85 12.66
N ALA A 149 3.76 -2.84 13.54
CA ALA A 149 4.12 -3.01 14.95
C ALA A 149 3.15 -3.96 15.66
N LEU A 150 1.82 -3.76 15.45
CA LEU A 150 0.79 -4.65 16.00
C LEU A 150 0.97 -6.10 15.52
N LEU A 151 1.16 -6.31 14.22
CA LEU A 151 1.36 -7.65 13.64
C LEU A 151 2.61 -8.35 14.17
N LYS A 152 3.60 -7.58 14.65
CA LYS A 152 4.80 -8.07 15.34
C LYS A 152 4.63 -8.16 16.86
N GLY A 153 3.41 -8.04 17.37
CA GLY A 153 3.07 -8.16 18.79
C GLY A 153 3.56 -7.02 19.69
N ARG A 154 3.73 -5.81 19.12
CA ARG A 154 4.21 -4.63 19.87
C ARG A 154 3.15 -3.53 19.90
N ASP A 155 3.11 -2.79 21.00
CA ASP A 155 2.28 -1.60 21.23
C ASP A 155 3.02 -0.27 20.94
N TYR A 156 4.24 -0.37 20.39
CA TYR A 156 5.07 0.76 19.96
C TYR A 156 5.78 0.48 18.63
N VAL A 157 6.06 1.55 17.91
CA VAL A 157 6.76 1.55 16.62
C VAL A 157 8.26 1.68 16.81
N ILE A 158 9.02 0.94 15.98
CA ILE A 158 10.47 1.10 15.84
C ILE A 158 10.83 1.49 14.39
N PRO A 159 12.02 2.06 14.13
CA PRO A 159 12.43 2.46 12.77
C PRO A 159 12.35 1.33 11.73
N ASP A 160 12.63 0.09 12.14
CA ASP A 160 12.55 -1.07 11.23
C ASP A 160 11.15 -1.32 10.69
N ASP A 161 10.10 -0.95 11.41
CA ASP A 161 8.72 -1.06 10.92
C ASP A 161 8.43 -0.06 9.81
N VAL A 162 9.05 1.14 9.90
CA VAL A 162 8.98 2.15 8.84
C VAL A 162 9.66 1.62 7.59
N ILE A 163 10.88 1.09 7.71
CA ILE A 163 11.66 0.55 6.59
C ILE A 163 10.93 -0.63 5.94
N TYR A 164 10.39 -1.55 6.75
CA TYR A 164 9.62 -2.70 6.29
C TYR A 164 8.42 -2.29 5.42
N SER A 165 7.70 -1.26 5.83
CA SER A 165 6.50 -0.79 5.13
C SER A 165 6.81 0.15 3.96
N PHE A 166 8.03 0.71 3.89
CA PHE A 166 8.36 1.84 3.04
C PHE A 166 8.16 1.57 1.56
N LYS A 167 8.69 0.45 1.05
CA LYS A 167 8.59 0.10 -0.36
C LYS A 167 7.13 -0.02 -0.82
N ASP A 168 6.34 -0.81 -0.13
CA ASP A 168 4.98 -1.15 -0.55
C ASP A 168 4.00 0.02 -0.44
N VAL A 169 4.29 0.96 0.47
CA VAL A 169 3.52 2.19 0.62
C VAL A 169 3.98 3.30 -0.32
N VAL A 170 5.29 3.42 -0.58
CA VAL A 170 5.86 4.61 -1.23
C VAL A 170 6.06 4.43 -2.73
N LEU A 171 6.53 3.27 -3.19
CA LEU A 171 6.99 3.08 -4.57
C LEU A 171 5.93 3.46 -5.63
N HIS A 172 4.68 3.11 -5.42
CA HIS A 172 3.59 3.37 -6.38
C HIS A 172 3.10 4.83 -6.39
N ARG A 173 3.59 5.65 -5.46
CA ARG A 173 3.27 7.08 -5.33
C ARG A 173 4.33 7.99 -5.95
N LEU A 174 5.48 7.43 -6.33
CA LEU A 174 6.58 8.19 -6.88
C LEU A 174 6.52 8.25 -8.39
N VAL A 175 6.86 9.42 -8.94
CA VAL A 175 7.07 9.60 -10.38
C VAL A 175 8.56 9.81 -10.60
N PHE A 176 9.17 8.91 -11.36
CA PHE A 176 10.59 9.01 -11.70
C PHE A 176 10.78 9.89 -12.93
N ASN A 177 11.91 10.62 -12.98
CA ASN A 177 12.25 11.46 -14.11
C ASN A 177 13.04 10.68 -15.20
N SER A 178 13.33 11.37 -16.32
CA SER A 178 14.07 10.78 -17.44
C SER A 178 15.50 10.39 -17.05
N LYS A 179 16.13 11.07 -16.09
CA LYS A 179 17.48 10.76 -15.62
C LYS A 179 17.55 9.37 -14.99
N ALA A 180 16.53 8.98 -14.23
CA ALA A 180 16.43 7.63 -13.66
C ALA A 180 16.41 6.55 -14.77
N LYS A 181 15.64 6.79 -15.84
CA LYS A 181 15.54 5.87 -16.98
C LYS A 181 16.84 5.76 -17.77
N ILE A 182 17.49 6.90 -18.05
CA ILE A 182 18.76 6.95 -18.81
C ILE A 182 19.85 6.19 -18.05
N ASN A 183 19.91 6.34 -16.73
CA ASN A 183 20.90 5.67 -15.89
C ASN A 183 20.53 4.20 -15.56
N GLY A 184 19.39 3.69 -16.05
CA GLY A 184 18.96 2.30 -15.84
C GLY A 184 18.57 1.97 -14.40
N PHE A 185 18.29 2.97 -13.56
CA PHE A 185 17.89 2.72 -12.17
C PHE A 185 16.45 2.26 -12.07
N THR A 186 16.23 1.19 -11.31
CA THR A 186 14.89 0.76 -10.92
C THR A 186 14.36 1.62 -9.76
N GLY A 187 13.03 1.72 -9.64
CA GLY A 187 12.44 2.42 -8.51
C GLY A 187 12.85 1.86 -7.15
N GLU A 188 13.06 0.54 -7.05
CA GLU A 188 13.54 -0.10 -5.82
C GLU A 188 14.98 0.30 -5.46
N GLN A 189 15.86 0.42 -6.47
CA GLN A 189 17.24 0.89 -6.25
C GLN A 189 17.26 2.34 -5.76
N ILE A 190 16.42 3.20 -6.35
CA ILE A 190 16.29 4.59 -5.92
C ILE A 190 15.77 4.66 -4.48
N LEU A 191 14.74 3.87 -4.12
CA LEU A 191 14.23 3.83 -2.75
C LEU A 191 15.26 3.33 -1.74
N LYS A 192 16.08 2.33 -2.09
CA LYS A 192 17.20 1.90 -1.24
C LYS A 192 18.17 3.05 -0.98
N GLY A 193 18.51 3.82 -2.02
CA GLY A 193 19.34 5.04 -1.88
C GLY A 193 18.69 6.08 -0.96
N VAL A 194 17.38 6.31 -1.08
CA VAL A 194 16.63 7.21 -0.20
C VAL A 194 16.73 6.75 1.27
N ILE A 195 16.46 5.47 1.54
CA ILE A 195 16.56 4.93 2.91
C ILE A 195 17.97 5.10 3.47
N SER A 196 18.99 4.78 2.68
CA SER A 196 20.40 4.89 3.11
C SER A 196 20.86 6.33 3.33
N SER A 197 20.22 7.32 2.71
CA SER A 197 20.56 8.74 2.87
C SER A 197 20.03 9.38 4.17
N VAL A 198 19.12 8.69 4.87
CA VAL A 198 18.49 9.20 6.10
C VAL A 198 18.99 8.42 7.31
N GLN A 199 19.52 9.13 8.29
CA GLN A 199 20.01 8.50 9.51
C GLN A 199 18.87 7.87 10.31
N VAL A 200 19.04 6.59 10.65
CA VAL A 200 18.08 5.86 11.50
C VAL A 200 18.19 6.39 12.94
N PRO A 201 17.09 6.83 13.56
CA PRO A 201 17.14 7.34 14.92
C PRO A 201 17.43 6.21 15.92
N ARG A 202 18.18 6.55 16.97
CA ARG A 202 18.32 5.69 18.14
C ARG A 202 17.08 5.90 19.02
N VAL A 203 16.17 4.94 19.01
CA VAL A 203 15.01 4.97 19.92
C VAL A 203 15.47 4.35 21.23
N SER A 204 15.70 5.17 22.25
CA SER A 204 15.80 4.68 23.63
C SER A 204 14.40 4.24 24.10
N LYS A 205 14.35 3.08 24.74
CA LYS A 205 13.14 2.61 25.42
C LYS A 205 12.71 3.56 26.52
#